data_f13c756840ab7e62ac2fd0cdc11c5564
#
_entry.id   f13c756840ab7e62ac2fd0cdc11c5564
#
_cell.length_a   1.000
_cell.length_b   1.000
_cell.length_c   1.000
_cell.angle_alpha   90.00
_cell.angle_beta   90.00
_cell.angle_gamma   90.00
#
_symmetry.space_group_name_H-M   'P 1'
#
loop_
_entity.id
_entity.type
_entity.pdbx_description
1 polymer ?
#
loop_
_entity_poly.entity_id
_entity_poly.type
_entity_poly.pdbx_seq_one_letter_code
_entity_poly.pdbx_strand_id
1 'polypeptide(L)'
;MNDKLLGLLGIARRGSNLAIGFEMCSEAVEKNRAKLIIVASDTAQRTEKELRFKTNGKDIEVVRISADKYSLSRAIGTSAGAVALCDEGFAKRAS
;
A
#
# COMPACT_ATOMS: atom_id res chain seq x y z
N MET A 1 -11.99 11.48 -4.66
CA MET A 1 -11.62 11.18 -3.59
C MET A 1 -10.28 10.63 -3.46
N ASN A 2 -9.87 9.70 -4.16
CA ASN A 2 -8.55 9.13 -4.04
C ASN A 2 -7.59 9.52 -5.14
N ASP A 3 -7.94 10.54 -5.93
CA ASP A 3 -7.09 10.96 -7.05
C ASP A 3 -5.73 11.45 -6.58
N LYS A 4 -5.72 12.21 -5.49
CA LYS A 4 -4.47 12.72 -4.93
C LYS A 4 -3.61 11.60 -4.40
N LEU A 5 -4.24 10.65 -3.70
CA LEU A 5 -3.54 9.48 -3.18
C LEU A 5 -2.96 8.64 -4.31
N LEU A 6 -3.77 8.38 -5.34
CA LEU A 6 -3.31 7.59 -6.48
C LEU A 6 -2.14 8.27 -7.18
N GLY A 7 -2.18 9.60 -7.30
CA GLY A 7 -1.07 10.35 -7.86
C GLY A 7 0.21 10.19 -7.05
N LEU A 8 0.09 10.23 -5.73
CA LEU A 8 1.24 10.03 -4.84
C LEU A 8 1.84 8.64 -5.01
N LEU A 9 0.97 7.62 -5.17
CA LEU A 9 1.44 6.25 -5.34
C LEU A 9 2.23 6.11 -6.64
N GLY A 10 1.79 6.77 -7.71
CA GLY A 10 2.51 6.74 -8.98
C GLY A 10 3.89 7.36 -8.84
N ILE A 11 3.99 8.47 -8.11
CA ILE A 11 5.27 9.13 -7.87
C ILE A 11 6.16 8.24 -7.00
N ALA A 12 5.60 7.64 -5.96
CA ALA A 12 6.36 6.77 -5.07
C ALA A 12 6.95 5.58 -5.82
N ARG A 13 6.19 5.03 -6.77
CA ARG A 13 6.67 3.91 -7.55
C ARG A 13 7.87 4.31 -8.40
N ARG A 14 7.82 5.47 -9.01
CA ARG A 14 8.92 5.95 -9.84
C ARG A 14 10.20 6.13 -9.02
N GLY A 15 10.06 6.47 -7.75
CA GLY A 15 11.20 6.63 -6.86
C GLY A 15 11.60 5.36 -6.13
N SER A 16 10.99 4.22 -6.47
CA SER A 16 11.25 2.92 -5.84
C SER A 16 10.91 2.91 -4.35
N ASN A 17 9.94 3.72 -3.95
CA ASN A 17 9.50 3.80 -2.56
C ASN A 17 8.21 3.03 -2.31
N LEU A 18 7.89 2.09 -3.20
CA LEU A 18 6.63 1.37 -3.14
C LEU A 18 6.87 -0.13 -3.29
N ALA A 19 6.37 -0.89 -2.33
CA ALA A 19 6.34 -2.36 -2.43
C ALA A 19 4.97 -2.74 -2.96
N ILE A 20 4.93 -3.51 -4.06
CA ILE A 20 3.70 -3.79 -4.79
C ILE A 20 3.34 -5.26 -4.66
N GLY A 21 2.10 -5.53 -4.23
CA GLY A 21 1.60 -6.88 -4.07
C GLY A 21 1.79 -7.40 -2.66
N PHE A 22 1.03 -8.46 -2.34
CA PHE A 22 1.01 -9.00 -0.98
C PHE A 22 2.39 -9.42 -0.50
N GLU A 23 3.12 -10.18 -1.33
CA GLU A 23 4.41 -10.71 -0.92
C GLU A 23 5.43 -9.62 -0.66
N MET A 24 5.44 -8.60 -1.53
CA MET A 24 6.38 -7.50 -1.35
C MET A 24 6.00 -6.65 -0.14
N CYS A 25 4.70 -6.49 0.12
CA CYS A 25 4.24 -5.81 1.32
C CYS A 25 4.71 -6.56 2.56
N SER A 26 4.55 -7.89 2.57
CA SER A 26 4.98 -8.73 3.70
C SER A 26 6.48 -8.58 3.95
N GLU A 27 7.27 -8.61 2.89
CA GLU A 27 8.71 -8.47 3.00
C GLU A 27 9.08 -7.09 3.56
N ALA A 28 8.40 -6.05 3.07
CA ALA A 28 8.66 -4.69 3.55
C ALA A 28 8.35 -4.55 5.04
N VAL A 29 7.28 -5.21 5.50
CA VAL A 29 6.93 -5.22 6.92
C VAL A 29 8.02 -5.92 7.73
N GLU A 30 8.45 -7.10 7.27
CA GLU A 30 9.45 -7.88 7.99
C GLU A 30 10.79 -7.15 8.08
N LYS A 31 11.13 -6.39 7.06
CA LYS A 31 12.40 -5.65 7.01
C LYS A 31 12.28 -4.25 7.59
N ASN A 32 11.14 -3.93 8.19
CA ASN A 32 10.87 -2.63 8.81
C ASN A 32 10.99 -1.47 7.82
N ARG A 33 10.66 -1.72 6.55
CA ARG A 33 10.68 -0.70 5.51
C ARG A 33 9.31 -0.08 5.27
N ALA A 34 8.24 -0.84 5.50
CA ALA A 34 6.88 -0.37 5.25
C ALA A 34 6.47 0.66 6.29
N LYS A 35 5.86 1.76 5.82
CA LYS A 35 5.36 2.81 6.71
C LYS A 35 3.84 2.90 6.67
N LEU A 36 3.22 2.54 5.55
CA LEU A 36 1.78 2.56 5.38
C LEU A 36 1.42 1.51 4.34
N ILE A 37 0.40 0.71 4.62
CA ILE A 37 -0.09 -0.28 3.67
C ILE A 37 -1.46 0.15 3.18
N ILE A 38 -1.65 0.13 1.86
CA ILE A 38 -2.89 0.53 1.22
C ILE A 38 -3.48 -0.67 0.51
N VAL A 39 -4.76 -0.93 0.77
CA VAL A 39 -5.49 -2.07 0.22
C VAL A 39 -6.65 -1.54 -0.63
N ALA A 40 -6.81 -2.07 -1.84
CA ALA A 40 -7.90 -1.66 -2.73
C ALA A 40 -9.26 -2.07 -2.16
N SER A 41 -10.31 -1.39 -2.59
CA SER A 41 -11.65 -1.60 -2.05
C SER A 41 -12.18 -3.01 -2.28
N ASP A 42 -11.76 -3.65 -3.36
CA ASP A 42 -12.23 -4.99 -3.72
C ASP A 42 -11.20 -6.09 -3.44
N THR A 43 -10.16 -5.77 -2.68
CA THR A 43 -9.20 -6.79 -2.26
C THR A 43 -9.86 -7.70 -1.22
N ALA A 44 -9.55 -9.00 -1.27
CA ALA A 44 -10.13 -9.97 -0.36
C ALA A 44 -9.86 -9.60 1.09
N GLN A 45 -10.88 -9.78 1.93
CA GLN A 45 -10.73 -9.48 3.36
C GLN A 45 -9.63 -10.31 4.01
N ARG A 46 -9.44 -11.53 3.52
CA ARG A 46 -8.40 -12.41 4.03
C ARG A 46 -7.02 -11.77 3.86
N THR A 47 -6.77 -11.18 2.70
CA THR A 47 -5.50 -10.51 2.43
C THR A 47 -5.28 -9.36 3.40
N GLU A 48 -6.32 -8.55 3.61
CA GLU A 48 -6.23 -7.43 4.54
C GLU A 48 -5.97 -7.92 5.97
N LYS A 49 -6.67 -8.99 6.39
CA LYS A 49 -6.49 -9.54 7.72
C LYS A 49 -5.07 -10.04 7.93
N GLU A 50 -4.49 -10.70 6.92
CA GLU A 50 -3.13 -11.18 7.02
C GLU A 50 -2.14 -10.03 7.16
N LEU A 51 -2.36 -8.95 6.40
CA LEU A 51 -1.49 -7.78 6.50
C LEU A 51 -1.62 -7.11 7.86
N ARG A 52 -2.84 -7.01 8.39
CA ARG A 52 -3.06 -6.44 9.72
C ARG A 52 -2.40 -7.29 10.79
N PHE A 53 -2.44 -8.60 10.64
CA PHE A 53 -1.79 -9.49 11.58
C PHE A 53 -0.26 -9.28 11.56
N LYS A 54 0.32 -9.17 10.37
CA LYS A 54 1.76 -8.99 10.25
C LYS A 54 2.23 -7.64 10.78
N THR A 55 1.37 -6.62 10.74
CA THR A 55 1.73 -5.29 11.24
C THR A 55 1.37 -5.09 12.70
N ASN A 56 0.76 -6.07 13.34
CA ASN A 56 0.35 -5.96 14.73
C ASN A 56 1.58 -5.71 15.61
N GLY A 57 1.49 -4.70 16.47
CA GLY A 57 2.60 -4.32 17.33
C GLY A 57 3.66 -3.48 16.67
N LYS A 58 3.48 -3.15 15.37
CA LYS A 58 4.39 -2.28 14.63
C LYS A 58 3.70 -0.95 14.36
N ASP A 59 4.49 0.08 14.11
CA ASP A 59 3.96 1.40 13.82
C ASP A 59 3.66 1.52 12.32
N ILE A 60 2.78 0.65 11.85
CA ILE A 60 2.39 0.57 10.43
C ILE A 60 0.88 0.48 10.36
N GLU A 61 0.26 1.41 9.63
CA GLU A 61 -1.19 1.42 9.46
C GLU A 61 -1.57 0.69 8.18
N VAL A 62 -2.69 -0.04 8.21
CA VAL A 62 -3.26 -0.70 7.03
C VAL A 62 -4.59 -0.01 6.73
N VAL A 63 -4.72 0.56 5.54
CA VAL A 63 -5.88 1.36 5.16
C VAL A 63 -6.52 0.78 3.90
N ARG A 64 -7.83 0.55 3.97
CA ARG A 64 -8.60 0.16 2.78
C ARG A 64 -9.17 1.43 2.14
N ILE A 65 -8.84 1.65 0.87
CA ILE A 65 -9.27 2.86 0.16
C ILE A 65 -10.50 2.55 -0.69
N SER A 66 -11.15 3.59 -1.21
CA SER A 66 -12.35 3.40 -2.03
C SER A 66 -12.04 3.04 -3.47
N ALA A 67 -10.81 3.27 -3.94
CA ALA A 67 -10.41 2.88 -5.30
C ALA A 67 -10.29 1.36 -5.38
N ASP A 68 -10.74 0.79 -6.51
CA ASP A 68 -10.67 -0.65 -6.70
C ASP A 68 -9.30 -1.06 -7.25
N LYS A 69 -9.09 -2.36 -7.43
CA LYS A 69 -7.81 -2.88 -7.93
C LYS A 69 -7.46 -2.31 -9.30
N TYR A 70 -8.47 -2.12 -10.14
CA TYR A 70 -8.24 -1.59 -11.48
C TYR A 70 -7.66 -0.17 -11.41
N SER A 71 -8.30 0.70 -10.62
CA SER A 71 -7.84 2.08 -10.47
C SER A 71 -6.47 2.15 -9.82
N LEU A 72 -6.26 1.34 -8.79
CA LEU A 72 -4.96 1.28 -8.11
C LEU A 72 -3.88 0.80 -9.07
N SER A 73 -4.17 -0.25 -9.83
CA SER A 73 -3.21 -0.81 -10.78
C SER A 73 -2.83 0.18 -11.86
N ARG A 74 -3.80 0.96 -12.34
CA ARG A 74 -3.52 2.00 -13.35
C ARG A 74 -2.61 3.08 -12.79
N ALA A 75 -2.82 3.47 -11.54
CA ALA A 75 -2.01 4.52 -10.92
C ALA A 75 -0.55 4.10 -10.75
N ILE A 76 -0.31 2.85 -10.43
CA ILE A 76 1.05 2.36 -10.18
C ILE A 76 1.67 1.64 -11.38
N GLY A 77 0.88 1.39 -12.42
CA GLY A 77 1.40 0.81 -13.67
C GLY A 77 1.58 -0.69 -13.67
N THR A 78 1.04 -1.40 -12.66
CA THR A 78 1.10 -2.85 -12.62
C THR A 78 -0.06 -3.37 -11.77
N SER A 79 -0.43 -4.64 -11.97
CA SER A 79 -1.58 -5.22 -11.28
C SER A 79 -1.26 -5.47 -9.81
N ALA A 80 -2.10 -4.95 -8.92
CA ALA A 80 -1.93 -5.16 -7.49
C ALA A 80 -3.20 -4.79 -6.72
N GLY A 81 -3.46 -5.54 -5.65
CA GLY A 81 -4.56 -5.24 -4.73
C GLY A 81 -4.08 -4.64 -3.41
N ALA A 82 -2.77 -4.62 -3.18
CA ALA A 82 -2.17 -4.06 -1.97
C ALA A 82 -0.81 -3.49 -2.30
N VAL A 83 -0.48 -2.35 -1.68
CA VAL A 83 0.83 -1.72 -1.85
C VAL A 83 1.28 -1.17 -0.50
N ALA A 84 2.59 -1.09 -0.31
CA ALA A 84 3.16 -0.53 0.90
C ALA A 84 4.02 0.67 0.53
N LEU A 85 3.78 1.79 1.20
CA LEU A 85 4.64 2.96 1.08
C LEU A 85 5.81 2.78 2.03
N CYS A 86 7.01 2.86 1.48
CA CYS A 86 8.23 2.63 2.23
C CYS A 86 8.97 3.92 2.57
N ASP A 87 8.48 5.04 2.09
CA ASP A 87 9.04 6.36 2.38
C ASP A 87 8.13 7.08 3.36
N GLU A 88 8.70 7.52 4.48
CA GLU A 88 7.91 8.14 5.53
C GLU A 88 7.24 9.43 5.08
N GLY A 89 7.91 10.22 4.25
CA GLY A 89 7.33 11.44 3.73
C GLY A 89 6.10 11.21 2.88
N PHE A 90 6.16 10.19 2.01
CA PHE A 90 5.00 9.81 1.20
C PHE A 90 3.88 9.26 2.07
N ALA A 91 4.22 8.47 3.07
CA ALA A 91 3.21 7.88 3.95
C ALA A 91 2.47 8.97 4.73
N LYS A 92 3.18 9.96 5.21
CA LYS A 92 2.53 11.07 5.93
C LYS A 92 1.59 11.87 5.04
N ARG A 93 1.98 12.08 3.78
CA ARG A 93 1.13 12.82 2.85
C ARG A 93 -0.11 12.01 2.46
N ALA A 94 0.02 10.68 2.43
CA ALA A 94 -1.09 9.81 2.04
C ALA A 94 -2.08 9.60 3.17
N SER A 95 -1.64 9.61 4.41
CA SER A 95 -2.54 9.42 5.54
C SER A 95 -3.10 10.72 6.05
#